data_588113bfa0462d16269ebab4e785067c
#
_entry.id   588113bfa0462d16269ebab4e785067c
#
_cell.length_a   1.000
_cell.length_b   1.000
_cell.length_c   1.000
_cell.angle_alpha   90.00
_cell.angle_beta   90.00
_cell.angle_gamma   90.00
#
_symmetry.space_group_name_H-M   'P 1'
#
loop_
_entity.id
_entity.type
_entity.pdbx_description
1 polymer ?
#
loop_
_entity_poly.entity_id
_entity_poly.type
_entity_poly.pdbx_seq_one_letter_code
_entity_poly.pdbx_strand_id
1 'polypeptide(L)'
;MKKYFAELVGTMVLTLLGCGTAVSLNCGADTASVVGTAVAFGLAVVAMAYTIGGISGCHINPAITLGCLLTKRISGKDAAMYMIFQVIGAIIGAAILFAFTSSDCAFAGGTTTGANSCGNHGIAAGFIAETVLTAIFVLVVLGSTDAKKGAGAFAGLAIGLSLILIHLVGIHYTGTSVNPARSIGAALFEQGQALSDLWVFIVAPFAGAAIAAGIWKAIGEE
;
A
#
# COMPACT_ATOMS: atom_id res chain seq x y z
N MET A 1 12.23 1.80 -19.12
CA MET A 1 12.58 2.84 -18.11
C MET A 1 11.37 3.68 -17.69
N LYS A 2 10.56 4.26 -18.60
CA LYS A 2 9.43 5.14 -18.25
C LYS A 2 8.45 4.50 -17.23
N LYS A 3 8.06 3.25 -17.42
CA LYS A 3 7.15 2.54 -16.51
C LYS A 3 7.73 2.32 -15.11
N TYR A 4 9.04 2.09 -14.98
CA TYR A 4 9.68 1.94 -13.66
C TYR A 4 9.73 3.28 -12.93
N PHE A 5 10.04 4.36 -13.65
CA PHE A 5 10.01 5.70 -13.07
C PHE A 5 8.59 6.14 -12.66
N ALA A 6 7.56 5.74 -13.42
CA ALA A 6 6.17 5.95 -13.05
C ALA A 6 5.81 5.24 -11.73
N GLU A 7 6.27 3.99 -11.54
CA GLU A 7 6.08 3.25 -10.28
C GLU A 7 6.79 3.92 -9.09
N LEU A 8 8.01 4.44 -9.30
CA LEU A 8 8.72 5.21 -8.29
C LEU A 8 7.91 6.45 -7.87
N VAL A 9 7.50 7.27 -8.84
CA VAL A 9 6.74 8.51 -8.58
C VAL A 9 5.41 8.21 -7.91
N GLY A 10 4.67 7.22 -8.42
CA GLY A 10 3.38 6.83 -7.85
C GLY A 10 3.48 6.32 -6.41
N THR A 11 4.51 5.51 -6.11
CA THR A 11 4.72 5.01 -4.75
C THR A 11 5.22 6.11 -3.80
N MET A 12 6.05 7.03 -4.30
CA MET A 12 6.45 8.23 -3.56
C MET A 12 5.23 9.06 -3.15
N VAL A 13 4.34 9.33 -4.10
CA VAL A 13 3.11 10.12 -3.85
C VAL A 13 2.18 9.40 -2.88
N LEU A 14 1.96 8.08 -3.06
CA LEU A 14 1.14 7.28 -2.15
C LEU A 14 1.68 7.35 -0.71
N THR A 15 2.99 7.13 -0.54
CA THR A 15 3.61 7.14 0.79
C THR A 15 3.57 8.54 1.41
N LEU A 16 3.95 9.57 0.65
CA LEU A 16 3.96 10.95 1.15
C LEU A 16 2.56 11.41 1.58
N LEU A 17 1.55 11.22 0.72
CA LEU A 17 0.21 11.77 0.99
C LEU A 17 -0.59 10.88 1.96
N GLY A 18 -0.51 9.56 1.81
CA GLY A 18 -1.22 8.63 2.69
C GLY A 18 -0.67 8.66 4.13
N CYS A 19 0.64 8.44 4.28
CA CYS A 19 1.27 8.51 5.60
C CYS A 19 1.28 9.95 6.15
N GLY A 20 1.47 10.95 5.30
CA GLY A 20 1.44 12.36 5.70
C GLY A 20 0.08 12.77 6.27
N THR A 21 -1.02 12.29 5.69
CA THR A 21 -2.36 12.52 6.26
C THR A 21 -2.52 11.81 7.60
N ALA A 22 -2.05 10.56 7.74
CA ALA A 22 -2.07 9.87 9.02
C ALA A 22 -1.33 10.66 10.10
N VAL A 23 -0.12 11.13 9.81
CA VAL A 23 0.67 11.95 10.73
C VAL A 23 -0.03 13.26 11.06
N SER A 24 -0.58 13.96 10.06
CA SER A 24 -1.32 15.22 10.26
C SER A 24 -2.56 15.06 11.13
N LEU A 25 -3.12 13.85 11.19
CA LEU A 25 -4.23 13.47 12.06
C LEU A 25 -3.74 12.77 13.35
N ASN A 26 -2.47 12.95 13.72
CA ASN A 26 -1.81 12.38 14.89
C ASN A 26 -1.85 10.84 14.97
N CYS A 27 -2.02 10.15 13.85
CA CYS A 27 -2.27 8.70 13.80
C CYS A 27 -3.35 8.27 14.80
N GLY A 28 -4.36 9.11 14.99
CA GLY A 28 -5.42 8.93 15.96
C GLY A 28 -6.29 7.71 15.67
N ALA A 29 -6.82 7.12 16.73
CA ALA A 29 -7.75 5.99 16.66
C ALA A 29 -9.23 6.44 16.71
N ASP A 30 -9.49 7.74 16.78
CA ASP A 30 -10.83 8.29 16.69
C ASP A 30 -11.41 8.18 15.28
N THR A 31 -12.73 8.24 15.17
CA THR A 31 -13.43 8.05 13.89
C THR A 31 -12.96 9.02 12.80
N ALA A 32 -12.73 10.29 13.13
CA ALA A 32 -12.35 11.30 12.15
C ALA A 32 -10.94 11.02 11.60
N SER A 33 -9.98 10.68 12.47
CA SER A 33 -8.62 10.33 12.09
C SER A 33 -8.56 9.06 11.24
N VAL A 34 -9.30 8.02 11.64
CA VAL A 34 -9.38 6.75 10.89
C VAL A 34 -9.99 6.98 9.51
N VAL A 35 -11.13 7.67 9.42
CA VAL A 35 -11.79 7.94 8.14
C VAL A 35 -10.93 8.84 7.27
N GLY A 36 -10.34 9.90 7.82
CA GLY A 36 -9.46 10.81 7.09
C GLY A 36 -8.25 10.10 6.48
N THR A 37 -7.57 9.27 7.28
CA THR A 37 -6.43 8.46 6.82
C THR A 37 -6.86 7.45 5.75
N ALA A 38 -7.95 6.72 5.96
CA ALA A 38 -8.46 5.75 5.00
C ALA A 38 -8.77 6.40 3.64
N VAL A 39 -9.49 7.53 3.68
CA VAL A 39 -9.83 8.29 2.47
C VAL A 39 -8.59 8.78 1.75
N ALA A 40 -7.59 9.29 2.46
CA ALA A 40 -6.35 9.78 1.85
C ALA A 40 -5.59 8.69 1.10
N PHE A 41 -5.42 7.50 1.69
CA PHE A 41 -4.77 6.37 1.01
C PHE A 41 -5.53 5.94 -0.24
N GLY A 42 -6.85 5.81 -0.16
CA GLY A 42 -7.65 5.42 -1.31
C GLY A 42 -7.64 6.48 -2.42
N LEU A 43 -7.77 7.76 -2.08
CA LEU A 43 -7.71 8.85 -3.06
C LEU A 43 -6.31 9.00 -3.70
N ALA A 44 -5.24 8.75 -2.95
CA ALA A 44 -3.89 8.73 -3.52
C ALA A 44 -3.76 7.63 -4.60
N VAL A 45 -4.34 6.45 -4.35
CA VAL A 45 -4.40 5.39 -5.38
C VAL A 45 -5.24 5.81 -6.57
N VAL A 46 -6.44 6.38 -6.36
CA VAL A 46 -7.29 6.88 -7.46
C VAL A 46 -6.51 7.88 -8.31
N ALA A 47 -5.91 8.90 -7.67
CA ALA A 47 -5.17 9.94 -8.37
C ALA A 47 -4.02 9.36 -9.20
N MET A 48 -3.22 8.46 -8.61
CA MET A 48 -2.10 7.85 -9.34
C MET A 48 -2.56 6.87 -10.41
N ALA A 49 -3.64 6.11 -10.20
CA ALA A 49 -4.16 5.21 -11.20
C ALA A 49 -4.57 5.95 -12.48
N TYR A 50 -5.20 7.11 -12.36
CA TYR A 50 -5.56 7.94 -13.53
C TYR A 50 -4.38 8.74 -14.10
N THR A 51 -3.32 8.98 -13.31
CA THR A 51 -2.14 9.73 -13.78
C THR A 51 -1.14 8.83 -14.50
N ILE A 52 -0.78 7.68 -13.91
CA ILE A 52 0.30 6.82 -14.40
C ILE A 52 -0.18 5.43 -14.84
N GLY A 53 -1.45 5.10 -14.67
CA GLY A 53 -2.00 3.79 -15.04
C GLY A 53 -1.77 3.44 -16.50
N GLY A 54 -1.92 4.41 -17.41
CA GLY A 54 -1.64 4.24 -18.84
C GLY A 54 -0.15 4.05 -19.17
N ILE A 55 0.78 4.27 -18.22
CA ILE A 55 2.22 4.15 -18.40
C ILE A 55 2.75 2.84 -17.83
N SER A 56 2.38 2.51 -16.59
CA SER A 56 2.92 1.36 -15.85
C SER A 56 1.85 0.34 -15.42
N GLY A 57 0.59 0.69 -15.49
CA GLY A 57 -0.49 -0.05 -14.84
C GLY A 57 -0.72 0.39 -13.38
N CYS A 58 0.13 1.28 -12.85
CA CYS A 58 0.02 1.85 -11.51
C CYS A 58 -0.11 0.77 -10.41
N HIS A 59 0.87 -0.13 -10.32
CA HIS A 59 0.90 -1.11 -9.24
C HIS A 59 1.19 -0.44 -7.90
N ILE A 60 2.22 0.42 -7.84
CA ILE A 60 2.70 1.19 -6.67
C ILE A 60 2.74 0.41 -5.35
N ASN A 61 2.86 -0.92 -5.48
CA ASN A 61 2.77 -1.88 -4.37
C ASN A 61 3.40 -3.22 -4.79
N PRO A 62 4.43 -3.73 -4.09
CA PRO A 62 5.03 -5.02 -4.37
C PRO A 62 4.05 -6.21 -4.27
N ALA A 63 3.06 -6.16 -3.37
CA ALA A 63 2.06 -7.23 -3.25
C ALA A 63 1.13 -7.29 -4.48
N ILE A 64 0.69 -6.13 -5.00
CA ILE A 64 -0.04 -6.06 -6.28
C ILE A 64 0.83 -6.61 -7.41
N THR A 65 2.10 -6.19 -7.45
CA THR A 65 3.05 -6.64 -8.47
C THR A 65 3.24 -8.15 -8.44
N LEU A 66 3.32 -8.76 -7.25
CA LEU A 66 3.35 -10.21 -7.10
C LEU A 66 2.07 -10.88 -7.59
N GLY A 67 0.90 -10.36 -7.25
CA GLY A 67 -0.39 -10.86 -7.73
C GLY A 67 -0.46 -10.86 -9.27
N CYS A 68 -0.04 -9.76 -9.90
CA CYS A 68 0.05 -9.65 -11.36
C CYS A 68 1.09 -10.62 -11.97
N LEU A 69 2.21 -10.85 -11.29
CA LEU A 69 3.22 -11.82 -11.71
C LEU A 69 2.67 -13.24 -11.67
N LEU A 70 2.03 -13.64 -10.58
CA LEU A 70 1.47 -14.98 -10.39
C LEU A 70 0.32 -15.28 -11.36
N THR A 71 -0.39 -14.24 -11.81
CA THR A 71 -1.44 -14.33 -12.85
C THR A 71 -0.91 -14.03 -14.26
N LYS A 72 0.42 -14.00 -14.45
CA LYS A 72 1.11 -13.82 -15.75
C LYS A 72 0.78 -12.52 -16.49
N ARG A 73 0.39 -11.47 -15.75
CA ARG A 73 0.08 -10.12 -16.31
C ARG A 73 1.31 -9.24 -16.47
N ILE A 74 2.44 -9.62 -15.85
CA ILE A 74 3.73 -8.91 -15.93
C ILE A 74 4.87 -9.93 -16.03
N SER A 75 5.95 -9.56 -16.72
CA SER A 75 7.16 -10.39 -16.78
C SER A 75 7.92 -10.40 -15.45
N GLY A 76 8.66 -11.49 -15.15
CA GLY A 76 9.48 -11.56 -13.94
C GLY A 76 10.52 -10.43 -13.82
N LYS A 77 11.13 -10.03 -14.95
CA LYS A 77 12.06 -8.90 -15.02
C LYS A 77 11.36 -7.59 -14.65
N ASP A 78 10.20 -7.34 -15.23
CA ASP A 78 9.46 -6.11 -14.96
C ASP A 78 8.93 -6.09 -13.53
N ALA A 79 8.47 -7.23 -13.00
CA ALA A 79 8.01 -7.33 -11.63
C ALA A 79 9.12 -6.98 -10.63
N ALA A 80 10.33 -7.54 -10.82
CA ALA A 80 11.48 -7.21 -9.98
C ALA A 80 11.84 -5.71 -10.05
N MET A 81 11.87 -5.15 -11.25
CA MET A 81 12.15 -3.73 -11.45
C MET A 81 11.07 -2.83 -10.83
N TYR A 82 9.78 -3.21 -10.95
CA TYR A 82 8.70 -2.49 -10.30
C TYR A 82 8.90 -2.45 -8.78
N MET A 83 9.11 -3.61 -8.15
CA MET A 83 9.31 -3.69 -6.70
C MET A 83 10.49 -2.84 -6.21
N ILE A 84 11.61 -2.84 -6.95
CA ILE A 84 12.78 -2.01 -6.63
C ILE A 84 12.41 -0.52 -6.69
N PHE A 85 11.81 -0.07 -7.79
CA PHE A 85 11.46 1.33 -7.98
C PHE A 85 10.34 1.79 -7.03
N GLN A 86 9.40 0.92 -6.68
CA GLN A 86 8.38 1.16 -5.66
C GLN A 86 9.01 1.39 -4.28
N VAL A 87 9.97 0.54 -3.87
CA VAL A 87 10.68 0.71 -2.60
C VAL A 87 11.45 2.02 -2.57
N ILE A 88 12.18 2.35 -3.65
CA ILE A 88 12.90 3.63 -3.74
C ILE A 88 11.92 4.80 -3.65
N GLY A 89 10.79 4.74 -4.35
CA GLY A 89 9.75 5.77 -4.30
C GLY A 89 9.18 5.95 -2.89
N ALA A 90 8.88 4.85 -2.19
CA ALA A 90 8.39 4.89 -0.81
C ALA A 90 9.41 5.51 0.15
N ILE A 91 10.70 5.18 0.00
CA ILE A 91 11.78 5.77 0.81
C ILE A 91 11.85 7.28 0.56
N ILE A 92 11.78 7.74 -0.69
CA ILE A 92 11.79 9.17 -1.01
C ILE A 92 10.57 9.86 -0.41
N GLY A 93 9.37 9.28 -0.55
CA GLY A 93 8.14 9.83 0.03
C GLY A 93 8.20 9.94 1.55
N ALA A 94 8.71 8.90 2.22
CA ALA A 94 8.91 8.90 3.67
C ALA A 94 10.00 9.88 4.12
N ALA A 95 11.09 10.04 3.35
CA ALA A 95 12.14 11.02 3.62
C ALA A 95 11.62 12.47 3.56
N ILE A 96 10.79 12.78 2.56
CA ILE A 96 10.14 14.10 2.45
C ILE A 96 9.21 14.33 3.65
N LEU A 97 8.40 13.34 4.01
CA LEU A 97 7.52 13.43 5.17
C LEU A 97 8.32 13.61 6.46
N PHE A 98 9.38 12.83 6.66
CA PHE A 98 10.27 12.96 7.80
C PHE A 98 10.89 14.35 7.90
N ALA A 99 11.29 14.95 6.78
CA ALA A 99 11.79 16.32 6.75
C ALA A 99 10.71 17.34 7.18
N PHE A 100 9.44 17.12 6.84
CA PHE A 100 8.34 17.99 7.29
C PHE A 100 8.09 17.88 8.79
N THR A 101 8.19 16.68 9.35
CA THR A 101 7.88 16.41 10.76
C THR A 101 9.05 16.63 11.70
N SER A 102 10.29 16.59 11.19
CA SER A 102 11.52 16.83 11.97
C SER A 102 11.88 18.30 12.11
N SER A 103 11.32 19.20 11.29
CA SER A 103 11.43 20.63 11.51
C SER A 103 10.52 21.02 12.69
N ASP A 104 10.89 22.03 13.51
CA ASP A 104 10.25 22.47 14.76
C ASP A 104 8.73 22.78 14.72
N CYS A 105 8.05 22.37 13.67
CA CYS A 105 6.60 22.34 13.60
C CYS A 105 6.10 21.19 14.49
N ALA A 106 5.66 21.55 15.69
CA ALA A 106 5.17 20.64 16.72
C ALA A 106 3.94 19.82 16.26
N PHE A 107 4.18 18.76 15.49
CA PHE A 107 3.21 17.68 15.40
C PHE A 107 3.34 16.83 16.66
N ALA A 108 2.37 16.94 17.57
CA ALA A 108 2.33 16.18 18.81
C ALA A 108 1.91 14.70 18.60
N GLY A 109 2.14 14.15 17.41
CA GLY A 109 1.80 12.77 17.08
C GLY A 109 2.88 11.78 17.49
N GLY A 110 2.51 10.57 17.88
CA GLY A 110 3.41 9.51 18.32
C GLY A 110 4.26 8.88 17.21
N THR A 111 4.22 9.39 15.97
CA THR A 111 4.98 8.89 14.82
C THR A 111 5.31 10.01 13.86
N THR A 112 6.51 9.95 13.27
CA THR A 112 7.01 10.94 12.32
C THR A 112 6.73 10.57 10.88
N THR A 113 6.44 9.32 10.60
CA THR A 113 6.30 8.79 9.24
C THR A 113 5.05 7.94 9.02
N GLY A 114 4.19 7.83 10.02
CA GLY A 114 2.99 7.00 9.93
C GLY A 114 3.30 5.52 9.67
N ALA A 115 4.36 5.01 10.30
CA ALA A 115 4.82 3.65 10.13
C ALA A 115 3.84 2.62 10.70
N ASN A 116 3.87 1.42 10.13
CA ASN A 116 3.07 0.29 10.61
C ASN A 116 3.76 -0.40 11.79
N SER A 117 2.96 -0.93 12.71
CA SER A 117 3.43 -1.83 13.77
C SER A 117 2.31 -2.80 14.16
N CYS A 118 2.69 -3.94 14.77
CA CYS A 118 1.70 -4.89 15.28
C CYS A 118 1.11 -4.43 16.63
N GLY A 119 1.70 -3.39 17.23
CA GLY A 119 1.19 -2.72 18.42
C GLY A 119 0.80 -3.65 19.56
N ASN A 120 -0.28 -3.32 20.25
CA ASN A 120 -0.79 -4.10 21.39
C ASN A 120 -1.57 -5.37 20.97
N HIS A 121 -1.86 -5.54 19.70
CA HIS A 121 -2.59 -6.71 19.18
C HIS A 121 -1.67 -7.92 18.93
N GLY A 122 -0.37 -7.67 18.86
CA GLY A 122 0.67 -8.70 18.68
C GLY A 122 0.84 -9.18 17.24
N ILE A 123 1.96 -9.85 17.02
CA ILE A 123 2.44 -10.32 15.70
C ILE A 123 1.41 -11.21 14.98
N ALA A 124 0.78 -12.15 15.70
CA ALA A 124 -0.15 -13.09 15.08
C ALA A 124 -1.39 -12.37 14.52
N ALA A 125 -1.99 -11.45 15.26
CA ALA A 125 -3.14 -10.66 14.81
C ALA A 125 -2.74 -9.75 13.63
N GLY A 126 -1.59 -9.10 13.73
CA GLY A 126 -1.05 -8.28 12.64
C GLY A 126 -0.81 -9.07 11.37
N PHE A 127 -0.19 -10.24 11.48
CA PHE A 127 0.07 -11.12 10.33
C PHE A 127 -1.22 -11.59 9.65
N ILE A 128 -2.22 -12.01 10.43
CA ILE A 128 -3.53 -12.43 9.90
C ILE A 128 -4.22 -11.25 9.22
N ALA A 129 -4.30 -10.09 9.88
CA ALA A 129 -4.93 -8.91 9.32
C ALA A 129 -4.31 -8.50 7.99
N GLU A 130 -2.98 -8.34 7.95
CA GLU A 130 -2.27 -7.96 6.72
C GLU A 130 -2.43 -8.99 5.60
N THR A 131 -2.40 -10.29 5.92
CA THR A 131 -2.60 -11.36 4.92
C THR A 131 -4.00 -11.30 4.32
N VAL A 132 -5.04 -11.23 5.16
CA VAL A 132 -6.43 -11.25 4.70
C VAL A 132 -6.78 -9.97 3.95
N LEU A 133 -6.41 -8.81 4.50
CA LEU A 133 -6.70 -7.52 3.88
C LEU A 133 -5.97 -7.35 2.55
N THR A 134 -4.72 -7.83 2.44
CA THR A 134 -4.00 -7.83 1.17
C THR A 134 -4.62 -8.80 0.17
N ALA A 135 -5.07 -9.98 0.61
CA ALA A 135 -5.75 -10.92 -0.29
C ALA A 135 -7.01 -10.30 -0.90
N ILE A 136 -7.82 -9.62 -0.10
CA ILE A 136 -9.01 -8.91 -0.59
C ILE A 136 -8.61 -7.79 -1.55
N PHE A 137 -7.62 -6.97 -1.17
CA PHE A 137 -7.18 -5.84 -1.98
C PHE A 137 -6.66 -6.30 -3.36
N VAL A 138 -5.74 -7.25 -3.38
CA VAL A 138 -5.16 -7.76 -4.62
C VAL A 138 -6.21 -8.47 -5.47
N LEU A 139 -7.18 -9.15 -4.86
CA LEU A 139 -8.31 -9.74 -5.59
C LEU A 139 -9.14 -8.68 -6.33
N VAL A 140 -9.43 -7.55 -5.67
CA VAL A 140 -10.10 -6.40 -6.33
C VAL A 140 -9.26 -5.86 -7.47
N VAL A 141 -7.94 -5.71 -7.28
CA VAL A 141 -7.05 -5.27 -8.36
C VAL A 141 -7.12 -6.22 -9.55
N LEU A 142 -6.96 -7.52 -9.31
CA LEU A 142 -6.99 -8.53 -10.38
C LEU A 142 -8.34 -8.56 -11.10
N GLY A 143 -9.45 -8.45 -10.36
CA GLY A 143 -10.78 -8.44 -10.94
C GLY A 143 -11.07 -7.16 -11.74
N SER A 144 -10.82 -5.99 -11.14
CA SER A 144 -11.15 -4.71 -11.78
C SER A 144 -10.30 -4.40 -13.00
N THR A 145 -9.08 -4.93 -13.08
CA THR A 145 -8.15 -4.74 -14.20
C THR A 145 -8.14 -5.89 -15.20
N ASP A 146 -9.05 -6.85 -15.08
CA ASP A 146 -9.13 -7.94 -16.04
C ASP A 146 -9.48 -7.43 -17.44
N ALA A 147 -8.83 -7.98 -18.46
CA ALA A 147 -8.99 -7.50 -19.83
C ALA A 147 -10.36 -7.78 -20.42
N LYS A 148 -11.04 -8.84 -19.94
CA LYS A 148 -12.36 -9.27 -20.47
C LYS A 148 -13.51 -8.89 -19.54
N LYS A 149 -13.31 -9.04 -18.23
CA LYS A 149 -14.35 -8.95 -17.20
C LYS A 149 -14.18 -7.71 -16.28
N GLY A 150 -13.11 -6.93 -16.47
CA GLY A 150 -12.75 -5.83 -15.59
C GLY A 150 -13.63 -4.59 -15.74
N ALA A 151 -13.40 -3.63 -14.86
CA ALA A 151 -14.18 -2.39 -14.77
C ALA A 151 -13.76 -1.31 -15.81
N GLY A 152 -12.81 -1.61 -16.71
CA GLY A 152 -12.34 -0.67 -17.73
C GLY A 152 -11.84 0.64 -17.12
N ALA A 153 -12.38 1.77 -17.58
CA ALA A 153 -11.99 3.10 -17.10
C ALA A 153 -12.26 3.33 -15.59
N PHE A 154 -13.11 2.52 -14.97
CA PHE A 154 -13.42 2.64 -13.54
C PHE A 154 -12.51 1.78 -12.64
N ALA A 155 -11.57 1.02 -13.19
CA ALA A 155 -10.69 0.15 -12.42
C ALA A 155 -9.92 0.92 -11.32
N GLY A 156 -9.35 2.07 -11.66
CA GLY A 156 -8.63 2.91 -10.70
C GLY A 156 -9.51 3.39 -9.54
N LEU A 157 -10.76 3.73 -9.82
CA LEU A 157 -11.73 4.12 -8.79
C LEU A 157 -12.09 2.93 -7.89
N ALA A 158 -12.38 1.76 -8.48
CA ALA A 158 -12.69 0.55 -7.72
C ALA A 158 -11.55 0.15 -6.77
N ILE A 159 -10.30 0.22 -7.25
CA ILE A 159 -9.12 -0.09 -6.45
C ILE A 159 -8.96 0.91 -5.30
N GLY A 160 -9.05 2.21 -5.56
CA GLY A 160 -8.92 3.22 -4.52
C GLY A 160 -10.02 3.15 -3.47
N LEU A 161 -11.28 2.94 -3.87
CA LEU A 161 -12.41 2.75 -2.94
C LEU A 161 -12.23 1.48 -2.10
N SER A 162 -11.73 0.38 -2.68
CA SER A 162 -11.45 -0.83 -1.91
C SER A 162 -10.34 -0.60 -0.87
N LEU A 163 -9.33 0.22 -1.18
CA LEU A 163 -8.29 0.57 -0.22
C LEU A 163 -8.83 1.41 0.95
N ILE A 164 -9.82 2.29 0.70
CA ILE A 164 -10.54 2.98 1.79
C ILE A 164 -11.17 1.97 2.74
N LEU A 165 -11.95 1.01 2.22
CA LEU A 165 -12.60 -0.03 3.02
C LEU A 165 -11.59 -0.85 3.84
N ILE A 166 -10.47 -1.21 3.24
CA ILE A 166 -9.40 -1.97 3.89
C ILE A 166 -8.77 -1.18 5.03
N HIS A 167 -8.53 0.11 4.84
CA HIS A 167 -7.99 0.99 5.89
C HIS A 167 -8.98 1.18 7.04
N LEU A 168 -10.29 1.33 6.75
CA LEU A 168 -11.32 1.42 7.78
C LEU A 168 -11.35 0.20 8.72
N VAL A 169 -11.02 -0.98 8.20
CA VAL A 169 -10.92 -2.21 9.02
C VAL A 169 -9.56 -2.32 9.69
N GLY A 170 -8.47 -2.08 8.95
CA GLY A 170 -7.13 -2.50 9.35
C GLY A 170 -6.36 -1.50 10.21
N ILE A 171 -6.72 -0.21 10.20
CA ILE A 171 -5.96 0.83 10.92
C ILE A 171 -5.81 0.49 12.40
N HIS A 172 -6.84 0.01 13.06
CA HIS A 172 -6.80 -0.33 14.49
C HIS A 172 -5.88 -1.51 14.80
N TYR A 173 -5.59 -2.40 13.85
CA TYR A 173 -4.75 -3.58 14.07
C TYR A 173 -3.27 -3.31 13.82
N THR A 174 -2.94 -2.60 12.74
CA THR A 174 -1.56 -2.49 12.24
C THR A 174 -1.21 -1.09 11.71
N GLY A 175 -2.16 -0.17 11.70
CA GLY A 175 -2.08 1.05 10.92
C GLY A 175 -2.29 0.81 9.41
N THR A 176 -2.65 -0.38 9.02
CA THR A 176 -2.86 -0.90 7.66
C THR A 176 -1.68 -0.67 6.71
N SER A 177 -1.02 -1.74 6.33
CA SER A 177 0.00 -1.69 5.28
C SER A 177 -0.55 -2.09 3.92
N VAL A 178 -0.85 -3.37 3.77
CA VAL A 178 -1.16 -4.09 2.53
C VAL A 178 -0.19 -3.77 1.38
N ASN A 179 0.98 -3.17 1.72
CA ASN A 179 1.97 -2.66 0.77
C ASN A 179 3.38 -2.71 1.37
N PRO A 180 4.22 -3.70 1.01
CA PRO A 180 5.57 -3.81 1.52
C PRO A 180 6.44 -2.57 1.30
N ALA A 181 6.34 -1.91 0.14
CA ALA A 181 7.15 -0.73 -0.15
C ALA A 181 6.80 0.44 0.79
N ARG A 182 5.51 0.70 1.01
CA ARG A 182 5.01 1.72 1.93
C ARG A 182 5.56 1.49 3.35
N SER A 183 5.53 0.25 3.82
CA SER A 183 6.02 -0.06 5.18
C SER A 183 7.54 0.02 5.29
N ILE A 184 8.29 -0.44 4.28
CA ILE A 184 9.75 -0.29 4.24
C ILE A 184 10.12 1.20 4.32
N GLY A 185 9.52 2.03 3.47
CA GLY A 185 9.82 3.46 3.43
C GLY A 185 9.61 4.14 4.77
N ALA A 186 8.46 3.95 5.40
CA ALA A 186 8.14 4.57 6.68
C ALA A 186 9.01 4.02 7.84
N ALA A 187 9.18 2.70 7.94
CA ALA A 187 9.92 2.06 9.03
C ALA A 187 11.40 2.48 9.09
N LEU A 188 12.02 2.75 7.94
CA LEU A 188 13.42 3.18 7.87
C LEU A 188 13.68 4.51 8.60
N PHE A 189 12.72 5.40 8.67
CA PHE A 189 12.83 6.68 9.38
C PHE A 189 12.22 6.63 10.77
N GLU A 190 11.17 5.86 10.98
CA GLU A 190 10.53 5.68 12.30
C GLU A 190 11.41 4.89 13.27
N GLN A 191 12.12 3.87 12.77
CA GLN A 191 12.97 2.97 13.57
C GLN A 191 12.17 2.17 14.63
N GLY A 192 12.83 1.70 15.68
CA GLY A 192 12.21 1.05 16.82
C GLY A 192 11.29 -0.13 16.48
N GLN A 193 10.07 -0.13 17.03
CA GLN A 193 9.09 -1.21 16.85
C GLN A 193 8.68 -1.38 15.40
N ALA A 194 8.56 -0.29 14.65
CA ALA A 194 8.20 -0.33 13.23
C ALA A 194 9.23 -1.13 12.40
N LEU A 195 10.50 -0.99 12.73
CA LEU A 195 11.58 -1.73 12.06
C LEU A 195 11.61 -3.21 12.52
N SER A 196 11.36 -3.48 13.79
CA SER A 196 11.29 -4.84 14.33
C SER A 196 10.13 -5.64 13.76
N ASP A 197 8.99 -5.00 13.52
CA ASP A 197 7.79 -5.62 12.96
C ASP A 197 7.78 -5.66 11.43
N LEU A 198 8.73 -5.00 10.76
CA LEU A 198 8.72 -4.79 9.30
C LEU A 198 8.57 -6.10 8.51
N TRP A 199 9.13 -7.19 8.99
CA TRP A 199 9.03 -8.48 8.34
C TRP A 199 7.58 -8.95 8.17
N VAL A 200 6.68 -8.63 9.11
CA VAL A 200 5.25 -8.93 9.02
C VAL A 200 4.66 -8.21 7.80
N PHE A 201 4.99 -6.94 7.65
CA PHE A 201 4.50 -6.07 6.56
C PHE A 201 5.13 -6.34 5.20
N ILE A 202 6.07 -7.26 5.13
CA ILE A 202 6.63 -7.81 3.88
C ILE A 202 5.99 -9.18 3.61
N VAL A 203 6.07 -10.11 4.55
CA VAL A 203 5.69 -11.50 4.33
C VAL A 203 4.17 -11.68 4.25
N ALA A 204 3.42 -11.05 5.15
CA ALA A 204 1.97 -11.19 5.19
C ALA A 204 1.28 -10.62 3.92
N PRO A 205 1.64 -9.41 3.41
CA PRO A 205 1.11 -8.95 2.13
C PRO A 205 1.46 -9.83 0.94
N PHE A 206 2.68 -10.42 0.90
CA PHE A 206 3.01 -11.37 -0.17
C PHE A 206 2.22 -12.67 -0.06
N ALA A 207 1.98 -13.18 1.14
CA ALA A 207 1.09 -14.32 1.34
C ALA A 207 -0.34 -14.00 0.88
N GLY A 208 -0.86 -12.83 1.24
CA GLY A 208 -2.17 -12.36 0.79
C GLY A 208 -2.27 -12.25 -0.73
N ALA A 209 -1.24 -11.70 -1.39
CA ALA A 209 -1.19 -11.60 -2.85
C ALA A 209 -1.19 -12.99 -3.53
N ALA A 210 -0.49 -13.96 -2.96
CA ALA A 210 -0.50 -15.34 -3.48
C ALA A 210 -1.88 -16.00 -3.33
N ILE A 211 -2.56 -15.79 -2.20
CA ILE A 211 -3.94 -16.25 -1.98
C ILE A 211 -4.88 -15.61 -3.00
N ALA A 212 -4.80 -14.29 -3.20
CA ALA A 212 -5.61 -13.57 -4.18
C ALA A 212 -5.41 -14.11 -5.61
N ALA A 213 -4.17 -14.36 -6.00
CA ALA A 213 -3.86 -14.94 -7.31
C ALA A 213 -4.45 -16.35 -7.47
N GLY A 214 -4.40 -17.16 -6.41
CA GLY A 214 -5.04 -18.49 -6.39
C GLY A 214 -6.56 -18.41 -6.54
N ILE A 215 -7.20 -17.52 -5.76
CA ILE A 215 -8.65 -17.29 -5.85
C ILE A 215 -9.01 -16.79 -7.26
N TRP A 216 -8.26 -15.81 -7.78
CA TRP A 216 -8.54 -15.26 -9.11
C TRP A 216 -8.45 -16.32 -10.22
N LYS A 217 -7.45 -17.22 -10.16
CA LYS A 217 -7.35 -18.35 -11.09
C LYS A 217 -8.55 -19.29 -11.00
N ALA A 218 -9.12 -19.46 -9.80
CA ALA A 218 -10.27 -20.36 -9.63
C ALA A 218 -11.61 -19.76 -10.13
N ILE A 219 -11.79 -18.42 -10.06
CA ILE A 219 -13.06 -17.76 -10.36
C ILE A 219 -13.03 -16.88 -11.62
N GLY A 220 -11.86 -16.43 -12.05
CA GLY A 220 -11.68 -15.45 -13.12
C GLY A 220 -11.32 -16.05 -14.48
N GLU A 221 -10.69 -17.22 -14.50
CA GLU A 221 -10.23 -17.86 -15.74
C GLU A 221 -11.35 -18.72 -16.36
N GLU A 222 -11.84 -18.30 -17.53
CA GLU A 222 -12.41 -19.13 -18.60
C GLU A 222 -11.67 -18.81 -19.89
#